data_548b24bfe600d661b63f6c898e7e9a51
#
_entry.id   548b24bfe600d661b63f6c898e7e9a51
#
_cell.length_a   1.000
_cell.length_b   1.000
_cell.length_c   1.000
_cell.angle_alpha   90.00
_cell.angle_beta   90.00
_cell.angle_gamma   90.00
#
_symmetry.space_group_name_H-M   'P 1'
#
loop_
_entity.id
_entity.type
_entity.pdbx_description
1 polymer ?
#
loop_
_entity_poly.entity_id
_entity_poly.type
_entity_poly.pdbx_seq_one_letter_code
_entity_poly.pdbx_strand_id
1 'polypeptide(L)'
;YVIVIGDGDWVRHDEALNAATALLGDEIKTYAVAFGPGISDEGMLNFDELAVAGGTERVRIASDGSMLKEELADIISGLIVDRVSFTSPSITAKVSEGGTLLQAQFQYVKRQEWNGSIKKTKLNEFGLPIPDHPSNWEAEEKMPSPSSRKIWTQLELSRDYTEGYNNVVVSNSSALRSMFERFGGRILDYHRDTAGVGGGDTTRCSNLVPSIEDGSDDDLIGLINFIRGEDYFDYDGDCVLNVPRDKYLGDVYNSDMLVIGKPSAEDKFTSNREEAYWRNINDYGTFVTGNAGRRETIYVGANDGMLHAFDFEDGYEVWGFIPPFLLPQIAGVINPSFNQSTPTPVGGTNSVYGVDGSPVQHDIFMRGISVDGTRENAPSWKTILMVPYGRGGA
;
A
#
# COMPACT_ATOMS: atom_id res chain seq x y z
N TYR A 1 21.34 -16.11 -5.76
CA TYR A 1 20.77 -16.44 -7.09
C TYR A 1 21.87 -16.50 -8.12
N VAL A 2 21.71 -17.40 -9.10
CA VAL A 2 22.59 -17.53 -10.29
C VAL A 2 21.72 -17.33 -11.53
N ILE A 3 22.22 -16.60 -12.51
CA ILE A 3 21.58 -16.48 -13.83
C ILE A 3 22.54 -17.03 -14.85
N VAL A 4 22.11 -18.06 -15.55
CA VAL A 4 22.86 -18.69 -16.65
C VAL A 4 22.26 -18.23 -17.97
N ILE A 5 23.09 -17.62 -18.82
CA ILE A 5 22.69 -17.16 -20.16
C ILE A 5 23.53 -17.93 -21.17
N GLY A 6 22.89 -18.55 -22.15
CA GLY A 6 23.58 -19.27 -23.22
C GLY A 6 22.84 -19.19 -24.54
N ASP A 7 23.57 -19.39 -25.64
CA ASP A 7 23.12 -19.21 -27.00
C ASP A 7 23.24 -20.51 -27.85
N GLY A 8 23.45 -21.65 -27.21
CA GLY A 8 23.66 -22.91 -27.90
C GLY A 8 23.60 -24.13 -26.99
N ASP A 9 23.99 -25.27 -27.57
CA ASP A 9 23.96 -26.58 -26.92
C ASP A 9 25.16 -26.75 -25.97
N TRP A 10 25.01 -27.54 -24.92
CA TRP A 10 26.00 -27.70 -23.86
C TRP A 10 26.71 -29.06 -23.92
N VAL A 11 27.99 -29.04 -23.64
CA VAL A 11 28.80 -30.29 -23.71
C VAL A 11 28.79 -31.07 -22.37
N ARG A 12 28.41 -30.41 -21.25
CA ARG A 12 28.42 -31.01 -19.90
C ARG A 12 27.12 -30.78 -19.16
N HIS A 13 26.05 -31.23 -19.78
CA HIS A 13 24.70 -31.00 -19.26
C HIS A 13 24.51 -31.53 -17.82
N ASP A 14 24.87 -32.81 -17.57
CA ASP A 14 24.72 -33.45 -16.28
C ASP A 14 25.49 -32.72 -15.14
N GLU A 15 26.66 -32.19 -15.45
CA GLU A 15 27.45 -31.43 -14.46
C GLU A 15 26.78 -30.12 -14.09
N ALA A 16 26.14 -29.45 -15.05
CA ALA A 16 25.40 -28.23 -14.82
C ALA A 16 24.15 -28.47 -13.97
N LEU A 17 23.40 -29.55 -14.25
CA LEU A 17 22.23 -29.94 -13.46
C LEU A 17 22.61 -30.26 -12.01
N ASN A 18 23.70 -31.05 -11.83
CA ASN A 18 24.19 -31.36 -10.49
C ASN A 18 24.62 -30.11 -9.71
N ALA A 19 25.29 -29.16 -10.37
CA ALA A 19 25.68 -27.90 -9.76
C ALA A 19 24.46 -27.04 -9.37
N ALA A 20 23.45 -26.93 -10.24
CA ALA A 20 22.22 -26.21 -9.93
C ALA A 20 21.45 -26.84 -8.77
N THR A 21 21.38 -28.18 -8.74
CA THR A 21 20.74 -28.92 -7.63
C THR A 21 21.49 -28.72 -6.31
N ALA A 22 22.82 -28.70 -6.34
CA ALA A 22 23.63 -28.46 -5.15
C ALA A 22 23.42 -27.02 -4.64
N LEU A 23 23.41 -26.03 -5.52
CA LEU A 23 23.11 -24.64 -5.18
C LEU A 23 21.72 -24.49 -4.58
N LEU A 24 20.71 -25.19 -5.13
CA LEU A 24 19.37 -25.18 -4.58
C LEU A 24 19.31 -25.76 -3.16
N GLY A 25 20.15 -26.75 -2.86
CA GLY A 25 20.31 -27.26 -1.49
C GLY A 25 20.82 -26.21 -0.51
N ASP A 26 21.56 -25.24 -0.99
CA ASP A 26 22.02 -24.06 -0.23
C ASP A 26 21.05 -22.85 -0.37
N GLU A 27 19.81 -23.08 -0.76
CA GLU A 27 18.77 -22.07 -0.98
C GLU A 27 19.11 -21.05 -2.10
N ILE A 28 20.03 -21.37 -2.99
CA ILE A 28 20.44 -20.53 -4.13
C ILE A 28 19.73 -21.00 -5.39
N LYS A 29 18.74 -20.25 -5.86
CA LYS A 29 18.02 -20.55 -7.12
C LYS A 29 18.87 -20.23 -8.35
N THR A 30 18.70 -21.03 -9.40
CA THR A 30 19.35 -20.84 -10.70
C THR A 30 18.29 -20.54 -11.76
N TYR A 31 18.42 -19.40 -12.42
CA TYR A 31 17.61 -19.01 -13.57
C TYR A 31 18.35 -19.31 -14.87
N ALA A 32 17.69 -19.94 -15.81
CA ALA A 32 18.23 -20.21 -17.12
C ALA A 32 17.60 -19.30 -18.17
N VAL A 33 18.42 -18.65 -18.99
CA VAL A 33 17.99 -17.76 -20.09
C VAL A 33 18.59 -18.27 -21.38
N ALA A 34 17.74 -18.76 -22.29
CA ALA A 34 18.11 -19.14 -23.62
C ALA A 34 18.12 -17.89 -24.51
N PHE A 35 19.29 -17.53 -25.07
CA PHE A 35 19.49 -16.30 -25.81
C PHE A 35 19.81 -16.58 -27.29
N GLY A 36 19.03 -15.99 -28.19
CA GLY A 36 19.26 -16.02 -29.62
C GLY A 36 18.32 -16.96 -30.38
N PRO A 37 18.23 -16.77 -31.71
CA PRO A 37 17.28 -17.52 -32.58
C PRO A 37 17.76 -18.91 -33.01
N GLY A 38 18.98 -19.32 -32.62
CA GLY A 38 19.66 -20.50 -33.17
C GLY A 38 19.75 -21.69 -32.21
N ILE A 39 19.06 -21.65 -31.08
CA ILE A 39 19.10 -22.76 -30.12
C ILE A 39 18.27 -23.93 -30.64
N SER A 40 18.85 -25.13 -30.63
CA SER A 40 18.17 -26.35 -31.03
C SER A 40 17.06 -26.74 -30.04
N ASP A 41 16.13 -27.60 -30.45
CA ASP A 41 15.10 -28.15 -29.56
C ASP A 41 15.73 -28.88 -28.36
N GLU A 42 16.86 -29.58 -28.58
CA GLU A 42 17.62 -30.23 -27.51
C GLU A 42 18.27 -29.23 -26.58
N GLY A 43 18.83 -28.14 -27.10
CA GLY A 43 19.37 -27.05 -26.31
C GLY A 43 18.29 -26.37 -25.45
N MET A 44 17.10 -26.14 -25.98
CA MET A 44 15.97 -25.61 -25.26
C MET A 44 15.54 -26.51 -24.09
N LEU A 45 15.50 -27.82 -24.31
CA LEU A 45 15.20 -28.82 -23.29
C LEU A 45 16.26 -28.79 -22.18
N ASN A 46 17.52 -28.72 -22.55
CA ASN A 46 18.64 -28.63 -21.59
C ASN A 46 18.57 -27.38 -20.69
N PHE A 47 18.19 -26.24 -21.26
CA PHE A 47 17.97 -25.01 -20.46
C PHE A 47 16.76 -25.13 -19.52
N ASP A 48 15.70 -25.80 -19.98
CA ASP A 48 14.51 -26.01 -19.17
C ASP A 48 14.80 -26.96 -18.00
N GLU A 49 15.50 -28.05 -18.24
CA GLU A 49 15.95 -28.95 -17.18
C GLU A 49 16.88 -28.27 -16.18
N LEU A 50 17.77 -27.35 -16.62
CA LEU A 50 18.60 -26.57 -15.74
C LEU A 50 17.76 -25.61 -14.85
N ALA A 51 16.76 -24.96 -15.42
CA ALA A 51 15.87 -24.09 -14.67
C ALA A 51 15.13 -24.88 -13.59
N VAL A 52 14.58 -26.02 -13.93
CA VAL A 52 13.87 -26.92 -13.00
C VAL A 52 14.82 -27.43 -11.89
N ALA A 53 16.01 -27.92 -12.25
CA ALA A 53 17.02 -28.38 -11.30
C ALA A 53 17.48 -27.25 -10.35
N GLY A 54 17.47 -26.02 -10.85
CA GLY A 54 17.81 -24.82 -10.09
C GLY A 54 16.66 -24.23 -9.28
N GLY A 55 15.50 -24.90 -9.22
CA GLY A 55 14.35 -24.45 -8.42
C GLY A 55 13.55 -23.29 -9.02
N THR A 56 13.63 -23.12 -10.35
CA THR A 56 12.79 -22.22 -11.14
C THR A 56 11.85 -22.99 -12.05
N GLU A 57 10.74 -22.40 -12.49
CA GLU A 57 9.67 -23.17 -13.15
C GLU A 57 10.03 -23.62 -14.57
N ARG A 58 10.75 -22.77 -15.33
CA ARG A 58 11.09 -23.00 -16.73
C ARG A 58 12.19 -22.05 -17.22
N VAL A 59 12.74 -22.38 -18.38
CA VAL A 59 13.67 -21.51 -19.11
C VAL A 59 13.00 -20.19 -19.52
N ARG A 60 13.74 -19.10 -19.47
CA ARG A 60 13.38 -17.80 -20.08
C ARG A 60 13.97 -17.72 -21.47
N ILE A 61 13.22 -17.17 -22.42
CA ILE A 61 13.62 -17.14 -23.83
C ILE A 61 13.76 -15.69 -24.27
N ALA A 62 14.92 -15.35 -24.85
CA ALA A 62 15.20 -14.03 -25.40
C ALA A 62 15.79 -14.17 -26.81
N SER A 63 15.05 -13.76 -27.84
CA SER A 63 15.50 -13.85 -29.24
C SER A 63 16.50 -12.77 -29.63
N ASP A 64 16.53 -11.66 -28.91
CA ASP A 64 17.40 -10.50 -29.17
C ASP A 64 17.77 -9.77 -27.87
N GLY A 65 18.65 -8.77 -27.99
CA GLY A 65 19.14 -8.01 -26.85
C GLY A 65 18.07 -7.19 -26.10
N SER A 66 16.97 -6.82 -26.76
CA SER A 66 15.86 -6.12 -26.14
C SER A 66 15.06 -7.06 -25.24
N MET A 67 14.73 -8.24 -25.76
CA MET A 67 14.07 -9.30 -24.99
C MET A 67 14.96 -9.80 -23.83
N LEU A 68 16.27 -9.94 -24.06
CA LEU A 68 17.20 -10.32 -22.99
C LEU A 68 17.18 -9.29 -21.86
N LYS A 69 17.17 -8.01 -22.19
CA LYS A 69 17.06 -6.94 -21.19
C LYS A 69 15.73 -7.02 -20.41
N GLU A 70 14.65 -7.36 -21.09
CA GLU A 70 13.32 -7.52 -20.50
C GLU A 70 13.28 -8.72 -19.56
N GLU A 71 13.73 -9.89 -20.01
CA GLU A 71 13.78 -11.10 -19.19
C GLU A 71 14.71 -10.95 -17.96
N LEU A 72 15.87 -10.34 -18.14
CA LEU A 72 16.77 -10.04 -17.01
C LEU A 72 16.13 -9.05 -16.03
N ALA A 73 15.43 -8.04 -16.53
CA ALA A 73 14.72 -7.10 -15.66
C ALA A 73 13.60 -7.80 -14.88
N ASP A 74 12.90 -8.75 -15.49
CA ASP A 74 11.86 -9.53 -14.84
C ASP A 74 12.43 -10.51 -13.79
N ILE A 75 13.52 -11.20 -14.09
CA ILE A 75 14.24 -12.03 -13.13
C ILE A 75 14.69 -11.17 -11.94
N ILE A 76 15.40 -10.06 -12.20
CA ILE A 76 15.92 -9.17 -11.15
C ILE A 76 14.76 -8.57 -10.33
N SER A 77 13.66 -8.19 -10.97
CA SER A 77 12.47 -7.68 -10.27
C SER A 77 11.83 -8.75 -9.36
N GLY A 78 11.80 -10.00 -9.82
CA GLY A 78 11.36 -11.14 -9.00
C GLY A 78 12.33 -11.52 -7.87
N LEU A 79 13.62 -11.15 -8.00
CA LEU A 79 14.64 -11.36 -6.97
C LEU A 79 14.65 -10.25 -5.91
N ILE A 80 14.27 -9.04 -6.29
CA ILE A 80 14.11 -7.90 -5.37
C ILE A 80 12.73 -8.01 -4.67
N VAL A 81 12.39 -9.21 -4.19
CA VAL A 81 11.17 -9.44 -3.39
C VAL A 81 11.40 -9.04 -1.92
N ASP A 82 12.59 -8.56 -1.57
CA ASP A 82 12.81 -8.06 -0.23
C ASP A 82 12.06 -6.74 -0.04
N ARG A 83 11.15 -6.76 0.93
CA ARG A 83 10.46 -5.56 1.40
C ARG A 83 11.50 -4.54 1.83
N VAL A 84 11.45 -3.37 1.24
CA VAL A 84 12.39 -2.29 1.55
C VAL A 84 11.71 -1.33 2.52
N SER A 85 12.44 -0.84 3.51
CA SER A 85 11.97 0.19 4.43
C SER A 85 12.88 1.41 4.31
N PHE A 86 12.29 2.57 4.05
CA PHE A 86 12.97 3.87 4.10
C PHE A 86 12.54 4.70 5.30
N THR A 87 11.55 4.24 6.05
CA THR A 87 11.10 4.90 7.27
C THR A 87 11.92 4.44 8.47
N SER A 88 12.14 5.33 9.41
CA SER A 88 12.75 4.94 10.68
C SER A 88 11.81 4.03 11.46
N PRO A 89 12.28 2.87 11.95
CA PRO A 89 11.45 2.01 12.77
C PRO A 89 11.07 2.75 14.06
N SER A 90 9.79 2.74 14.40
CA SER A 90 9.29 3.29 15.66
C SER A 90 9.38 2.24 16.76
N ILE A 91 10.10 2.58 17.84
CA ILE A 91 10.22 1.70 19.00
C ILE A 91 9.43 2.30 20.14
N THR A 92 8.37 1.62 20.55
CA THR A 92 7.63 1.95 21.77
C THR A 92 8.17 1.10 22.92
N ALA A 93 8.84 1.71 23.87
CA ALA A 93 9.37 1.04 25.05
C ALA A 93 8.40 1.15 26.23
N LYS A 94 7.81 0.03 26.66
CA LYS A 94 7.24 -0.09 28.01
C LYS A 94 8.30 -0.76 28.88
N VAL A 95 8.87 -0.02 29.82
CA VAL A 95 10.03 -0.42 30.64
C VAL A 95 9.83 -1.73 31.43
N SER A 96 8.59 -2.14 31.67
CA SER A 96 8.27 -3.33 32.49
C SER A 96 7.94 -4.60 31.70
N GLU A 97 7.72 -4.50 30.38
CA GLU A 97 7.16 -5.62 29.59
C GLU A 97 7.93 -5.92 28.31
N GLY A 98 9.12 -5.38 28.14
CA GLY A 98 9.82 -5.37 26.85
C GLY A 98 9.21 -4.32 25.89
N GLY A 99 9.93 -3.98 24.85
CA GLY A 99 9.51 -2.99 23.85
C GLY A 99 8.59 -3.59 22.77
N THR A 100 8.13 -2.71 21.90
CA THR A 100 7.46 -3.08 20.65
C THR A 100 8.15 -2.35 19.51
N LEU A 101 8.48 -3.05 18.46
CA LEU A 101 9.03 -2.52 17.23
C LEU A 101 7.91 -2.41 16.19
N LEU A 102 7.71 -1.22 15.66
CA LEU A 102 6.86 -0.97 14.51
C LEU A 102 7.75 -0.67 13.31
N GLN A 103 7.49 -1.35 12.19
CA GLN A 103 8.22 -1.15 10.94
C GLN A 103 7.22 -1.00 9.80
N ALA A 104 7.38 0.05 9.00
CA ALA A 104 6.74 0.16 7.71
C ALA A 104 7.70 -0.38 6.65
N GLN A 105 7.16 -1.12 5.72
CA GLN A 105 7.88 -1.74 4.61
C GLN A 105 7.04 -1.60 3.35
N PHE A 106 7.68 -1.69 2.20
CA PHE A 106 6.96 -1.79 0.94
C PHE A 106 7.62 -2.77 -0.01
N GLN A 107 6.81 -3.31 -0.90
CA GLN A 107 7.25 -4.18 -1.97
C GLN A 107 7.13 -3.43 -3.29
N TYR A 108 8.25 -3.30 -3.99
CA TYR A 108 8.24 -2.77 -5.35
C TYR A 108 7.61 -3.79 -6.31
N VAL A 109 6.63 -3.34 -7.07
CA VAL A 109 6.06 -4.12 -8.15
C VAL A 109 6.16 -3.30 -9.44
N LYS A 110 6.73 -3.90 -10.50
CA LYS A 110 6.93 -3.23 -11.77
C LYS A 110 5.59 -2.91 -12.42
N ARG A 111 5.38 -1.64 -12.80
CA ARG A 111 4.16 -1.16 -13.46
C ARG A 111 2.87 -1.27 -12.63
N GLN A 112 3.01 -1.35 -11.33
CA GLN A 112 1.91 -1.34 -10.38
C GLN A 112 2.20 -0.34 -9.27
N GLU A 113 1.19 0.03 -8.52
CA GLU A 113 1.39 0.71 -7.25
C GLU A 113 2.20 -0.19 -6.32
N TRP A 114 3.02 0.40 -5.49
CA TRP A 114 3.82 -0.37 -4.55
C TRP A 114 2.96 -0.77 -3.37
N ASN A 115 3.07 -2.03 -2.97
CA ASN A 115 2.32 -2.55 -1.84
C ASN A 115 3.03 -2.23 -0.54
N GLY A 116 2.31 -1.61 0.39
CA GLY A 116 2.79 -1.33 1.74
C GLY A 116 2.54 -2.50 2.68
N SER A 117 3.33 -2.54 3.74
CA SER A 117 3.14 -3.41 4.89
C SER A 117 3.55 -2.69 6.15
N ILE A 118 2.82 -2.88 7.22
CA ILE A 118 3.17 -2.41 8.56
C ILE A 118 3.23 -3.61 9.46
N LYS A 119 4.38 -3.78 10.12
CA LYS A 119 4.63 -4.91 11.00
C LYS A 119 4.83 -4.46 12.44
N LYS A 120 4.14 -5.10 13.36
CA LYS A 120 4.37 -4.99 14.80
C LYS A 120 5.09 -6.24 15.29
N THR A 121 6.21 -6.05 15.98
CA THR A 121 6.98 -7.13 16.57
C THR A 121 7.25 -6.86 18.04
N LYS A 122 6.92 -7.79 18.90
CA LYS A 122 7.24 -7.75 20.32
C LYS A 122 8.74 -7.96 20.54
N LEU A 123 9.32 -7.15 21.41
CA LEU A 123 10.70 -7.26 21.82
C LEU A 123 10.82 -7.88 23.22
N ASN A 124 11.87 -8.63 23.46
CA ASN A 124 12.21 -9.12 24.78
C ASN A 124 12.89 -8.01 25.63
N GLU A 125 13.26 -8.33 26.86
CA GLU A 125 13.95 -7.41 27.79
C GLU A 125 15.31 -6.91 27.28
N PHE A 126 15.92 -7.61 26.33
CA PHE A 126 17.18 -7.24 25.67
C PHE A 126 16.97 -6.42 24.37
N GLY A 127 15.72 -6.11 24.02
CA GLY A 127 15.38 -5.40 22.77
C GLY A 127 15.45 -6.27 21.52
N LEU A 128 15.50 -7.59 21.66
CA LEU A 128 15.52 -8.52 20.52
C LEU A 128 14.08 -8.92 20.12
N PRO A 129 13.79 -9.05 18.83
CA PRO A 129 12.51 -9.53 18.35
C PRO A 129 12.15 -10.90 18.92
N ILE A 130 10.90 -11.09 19.32
CA ILE A 130 10.31 -12.37 19.65
C ILE A 130 9.51 -12.81 18.44
N PRO A 131 10.01 -13.71 17.59
CA PRO A 131 9.23 -14.30 16.51
C PRO A 131 7.95 -14.91 17.05
N ASP A 132 6.99 -15.20 16.36
CA ASP A 132 5.76 -15.96 16.74
C ASP A 132 5.08 -15.50 18.05
N HIS A 133 5.36 -14.27 18.53
CA HIS A 133 4.65 -13.75 19.69
C HIS A 133 3.18 -13.45 19.33
N PRO A 134 2.19 -13.84 20.15
CA PRO A 134 0.77 -13.67 19.82
C PRO A 134 0.32 -12.23 19.54
N SER A 135 1.06 -11.24 20.02
CA SER A 135 0.79 -9.81 19.75
C SER A 135 1.50 -9.27 18.49
N ASN A 136 2.24 -10.10 17.77
CA ASN A 136 2.79 -9.73 16.48
C ASN A 136 1.69 -9.74 15.42
N TRP A 137 1.76 -8.79 14.51
CA TRP A 137 0.82 -8.73 13.39
C TRP A 137 1.44 -7.98 12.20
N GLU A 138 0.88 -8.22 11.03
CA GLU A 138 1.11 -7.47 9.80
C GLU A 138 -0.21 -6.85 9.35
N ALA A 139 -0.23 -5.53 9.13
CA ALA A 139 -1.46 -4.79 8.85
C ALA A 139 -2.12 -5.24 7.55
N GLU A 140 -1.35 -5.64 6.54
CA GLU A 140 -1.86 -6.13 5.26
C GLU A 140 -2.76 -7.37 5.42
N GLU A 141 -2.50 -8.19 6.44
CA GLU A 141 -3.32 -9.37 6.78
C GLU A 141 -4.55 -9.02 7.61
N LYS A 142 -4.59 -7.81 8.16
CA LYS A 142 -5.64 -7.32 9.08
C LYS A 142 -6.52 -6.24 8.45
N MET A 143 -6.30 -5.93 7.18
CA MET A 143 -7.15 -4.98 6.47
C MET A 143 -8.60 -5.47 6.43
N PRO A 144 -9.58 -4.59 6.73
CA PRO A 144 -10.98 -4.95 6.57
C PRO A 144 -11.30 -5.28 5.11
N SER A 145 -12.30 -6.11 4.86
CA SER A 145 -12.81 -6.28 3.49
C SER A 145 -13.17 -4.93 2.86
N PRO A 146 -13.05 -4.76 1.53
CA PRO A 146 -13.31 -3.49 0.85
C PRO A 146 -14.65 -2.85 1.24
N SER A 147 -15.70 -3.65 1.35
CA SER A 147 -17.04 -3.19 1.75
C SER A 147 -17.12 -2.73 3.21
N SER A 148 -16.27 -3.27 4.08
CA SER A 148 -16.25 -2.96 5.52
C SER A 148 -15.31 -1.82 5.88
N ARG A 149 -14.40 -1.42 4.99
CA ARG A 149 -13.47 -0.31 5.23
C ARG A 149 -14.23 0.99 5.46
N LYS A 150 -13.71 1.77 6.39
CA LYS A 150 -14.19 3.12 6.68
C LYS A 150 -13.23 4.12 6.05
N ILE A 151 -13.56 4.60 4.87
CA ILE A 151 -12.76 5.61 4.16
C ILE A 151 -13.58 6.88 4.03
N TRP A 152 -12.99 7.99 4.40
CA TRP A 152 -13.67 9.28 4.37
C TRP A 152 -12.79 10.39 3.79
N THR A 153 -13.45 11.41 3.30
CA THR A 153 -12.88 12.68 2.86
C THR A 153 -13.81 13.81 3.26
N GLN A 154 -13.35 15.03 3.19
CA GLN A 154 -14.22 16.18 3.38
C GLN A 154 -14.98 16.48 2.08
N LEU A 155 -16.23 16.07 2.03
CA LEU A 155 -17.15 16.39 0.94
C LEU A 155 -17.73 17.79 1.19
N GLU A 156 -17.33 18.77 0.39
CA GLU A 156 -17.76 20.17 0.48
C GLU A 156 -17.44 20.86 1.83
N LEU A 157 -18.05 22.03 2.05
CA LEU A 157 -18.02 22.72 3.35
C LEU A 157 -19.11 22.18 4.29
N SER A 158 -19.74 21.08 3.96
CA SER A 158 -20.72 20.43 4.83
C SER A 158 -20.05 20.06 6.15
N ARG A 159 -20.61 20.60 7.24
CA ARG A 159 -20.17 20.33 8.60
C ARG A 159 -20.90 19.14 9.20
N ASP A 160 -21.59 18.38 8.38
CA ASP A 160 -22.26 17.18 8.85
C ASP A 160 -21.25 16.05 9.01
N TYR A 161 -20.75 15.91 10.25
CA TYR A 161 -19.84 14.84 10.64
C TYR A 161 -20.59 13.59 11.10
N THR A 162 -21.91 13.54 10.98
CA THR A 162 -22.73 12.45 11.54
C THR A 162 -22.57 11.14 10.80
N GLU A 163 -22.20 11.16 9.53
CA GLU A 163 -21.83 9.95 8.75
C GLU A 163 -20.32 9.68 8.73
N GLY A 164 -19.66 10.38 9.47
CA GLY A 164 -18.37 10.53 10.05
C GLY A 164 -17.21 9.88 9.35
N TYR A 165 -17.01 8.66 9.14
CA TYR A 165 -15.73 8.06 8.76
C TYR A 165 -15.84 7.13 7.55
N ASN A 166 -16.94 7.18 6.80
CA ASN A 166 -17.16 6.32 5.65
C ASN A 166 -18.04 7.00 4.60
N ASN A 167 -17.50 7.97 3.88
CA ASN A 167 -18.22 8.68 2.81
C ASN A 167 -17.58 8.53 1.42
N VAL A 168 -16.43 7.88 1.31
CA VAL A 168 -15.87 7.45 0.02
C VAL A 168 -16.52 6.12 -0.37
N VAL A 169 -17.78 6.22 -0.76
CA VAL A 169 -18.67 5.09 -1.07
C VAL A 169 -19.48 5.40 -2.33
N VAL A 170 -19.94 4.35 -3.00
CA VAL A 170 -20.71 4.47 -4.26
C VAL A 170 -21.96 5.33 -4.10
N SER A 171 -22.64 5.28 -2.95
CA SER A 171 -23.82 6.12 -2.70
C SER A 171 -23.54 7.63 -2.74
N ASN A 172 -22.29 8.04 -2.59
CA ASN A 172 -21.82 9.43 -2.67
C ASN A 172 -21.12 9.75 -4.01
N SER A 173 -21.24 8.89 -5.02
CA SER A 173 -20.52 9.00 -6.28
C SER A 173 -20.66 10.39 -6.92
N SER A 174 -21.85 10.96 -6.95
CA SER A 174 -22.11 12.28 -7.53
C SER A 174 -21.30 13.41 -6.86
N ALA A 175 -21.19 13.39 -5.52
CA ALA A 175 -20.38 14.36 -4.78
C ALA A 175 -18.89 14.11 -4.98
N LEU A 176 -18.47 12.84 -4.99
CA LEU A 176 -17.10 12.43 -5.22
C LEU A 176 -16.62 12.79 -6.63
N ARG A 177 -17.47 12.64 -7.67
CA ARG A 177 -17.14 13.06 -9.04
C ARG A 177 -16.62 14.48 -9.07
N SER A 178 -17.35 15.40 -8.45
CA SER A 178 -16.97 16.82 -8.42
C SER A 178 -15.61 17.05 -7.72
N MET A 179 -15.20 16.16 -6.84
CA MET A 179 -13.91 16.22 -6.15
C MET A 179 -12.78 15.61 -6.97
N PHE A 180 -13.00 14.47 -7.61
CA PHE A 180 -12.03 13.84 -8.49
C PHE A 180 -11.69 14.71 -9.71
N GLU A 181 -12.66 15.44 -10.23
CA GLU A 181 -12.50 16.29 -11.42
C GLU A 181 -12.02 17.72 -11.12
N ARG A 182 -11.72 18.05 -9.86
CA ARG A 182 -11.12 19.35 -9.51
C ARG A 182 -9.69 19.48 -10.03
N PHE A 183 -9.26 20.71 -10.24
CA PHE A 183 -7.87 21.05 -10.61
C PHE A 183 -7.32 20.30 -11.84
N GLY A 184 -8.18 19.89 -12.75
CA GLY A 184 -7.78 19.18 -13.95
C GLY A 184 -7.71 17.66 -13.78
N GLY A 185 -8.09 17.12 -12.64
CA GLY A 185 -8.34 15.68 -12.48
C GLY A 185 -9.43 15.20 -13.44
N ARG A 186 -9.34 13.96 -13.88
CA ARG A 186 -10.30 13.37 -14.81
C ARG A 186 -10.55 11.93 -14.41
N ILE A 187 -11.81 11.55 -14.39
CA ILE A 187 -12.20 10.15 -14.41
C ILE A 187 -11.96 9.67 -15.82
N LEU A 188 -11.15 8.63 -15.95
CA LEU A 188 -10.76 8.06 -17.23
C LEU A 188 -11.66 6.87 -17.54
N ASP A 189 -11.62 6.45 -18.75
CA ASP A 189 -12.09 5.15 -19.17
C ASP A 189 -11.07 4.11 -18.67
N TYR A 190 -11.37 3.45 -17.56
CA TYR A 190 -10.45 2.54 -16.90
C TYR A 190 -10.53 1.12 -17.39
N HIS A 191 -11.68 0.71 -17.90
CA HIS A 191 -11.80 -0.58 -18.54
C HIS A 191 -11.12 -0.60 -19.90
N ARG A 192 -10.52 -1.70 -20.22
CA ARG A 192 -10.20 -1.99 -21.59
C ARG A 192 -11.44 -2.58 -22.24
N ASP A 193 -11.88 -1.93 -23.30
CA ASP A 193 -12.84 -2.53 -24.20
C ASP A 193 -12.28 -3.87 -24.70
N THR A 194 -12.78 -4.96 -24.15
CA THR A 194 -12.51 -6.30 -24.62
C THR A 194 -13.23 -6.58 -25.95
N ALA A 195 -14.10 -5.70 -26.40
CA ALA A 195 -14.93 -5.88 -27.58
C ALA A 195 -14.34 -5.30 -28.87
N GLY A 196 -13.07 -4.86 -28.89
CA GLY A 196 -12.38 -4.74 -30.17
C GLY A 196 -12.32 -3.36 -30.80
N VAL A 197 -12.53 -2.28 -30.11
CA VAL A 197 -12.12 -0.97 -30.59
C VAL A 197 -10.71 -0.69 -30.07
N GLY A 198 -9.70 -1.24 -30.75
CA GLY A 198 -8.29 -1.05 -30.43
C GLY A 198 -7.48 -2.30 -30.15
N GLY A 199 -8.03 -3.49 -30.38
CA GLY A 199 -7.27 -4.76 -30.34
C GLY A 199 -7.11 -5.35 -28.94
N GLY A 200 -8.05 -5.19 -28.05
CA GLY A 200 -8.11 -5.92 -26.79
C GLY A 200 -8.18 -7.43 -27.04
N ASP A 201 -7.46 -8.21 -26.22
CA ASP A 201 -7.49 -9.68 -26.33
C ASP A 201 -8.83 -10.20 -25.78
N THR A 202 -9.81 -10.35 -26.67
CA THR A 202 -11.13 -10.93 -26.37
C THR A 202 -11.07 -12.39 -25.95
N THR A 203 -9.90 -13.01 -26.03
CA THR A 203 -9.73 -14.43 -25.71
C THR A 203 -9.42 -14.66 -24.24
N ARG A 204 -8.88 -13.67 -23.54
CA ARG A 204 -8.43 -13.83 -22.16
C ARG A 204 -9.55 -13.78 -21.14
N CYS A 205 -10.44 -12.83 -21.26
CA CYS A 205 -11.55 -12.67 -20.32
C CYS A 205 -12.90 -12.63 -21.03
N SER A 206 -13.22 -13.70 -21.75
CA SER A 206 -14.47 -13.84 -22.52
C SER A 206 -15.75 -13.74 -21.68
N ASN A 207 -15.63 -13.81 -20.35
CA ASN A 207 -16.75 -13.73 -19.43
C ASN A 207 -17.03 -12.31 -18.90
N LEU A 208 -16.11 -11.38 -19.11
CA LEU A 208 -16.34 -9.98 -18.73
C LEU A 208 -17.23 -9.34 -19.79
N VAL A 209 -18.40 -8.91 -19.34
CA VAL A 209 -19.30 -8.13 -20.20
C VAL A 209 -18.67 -6.76 -20.40
N PRO A 210 -18.40 -6.34 -21.66
CA PRO A 210 -17.92 -4.99 -21.90
C PRO A 210 -18.94 -3.99 -21.34
N SER A 211 -18.57 -3.21 -20.36
CA SER A 211 -19.31 -2.00 -20.04
C SER A 211 -18.91 -0.90 -21.01
N ILE A 212 -19.75 0.07 -21.22
CA ILE A 212 -19.43 1.24 -22.06
C ILE A 212 -18.57 2.16 -21.20
N GLU A 213 -17.33 2.27 -21.57
CA GLU A 213 -16.28 2.90 -20.81
C GLU A 213 -15.93 4.23 -21.44
N ASP A 214 -16.31 5.31 -20.80
CA ASP A 214 -16.15 6.65 -21.33
C ASP A 214 -15.95 7.72 -20.24
N GLY A 215 -15.44 7.30 -19.06
CA GLY A 215 -15.33 8.15 -17.89
C GLY A 215 -16.69 8.43 -17.24
N SER A 216 -17.66 7.57 -17.49
CA SER A 216 -19.04 7.68 -17.01
C SER A 216 -19.22 7.22 -15.56
N ASP A 217 -20.43 6.89 -15.17
CA ASP A 217 -20.74 6.54 -13.78
C ASP A 217 -20.19 5.16 -13.37
N ASP A 218 -20.02 4.23 -14.30
CA ASP A 218 -19.46 2.92 -14.04
C ASP A 218 -17.95 3.03 -13.78
N ASP A 219 -17.19 3.84 -14.52
CA ASP A 219 -15.79 4.13 -14.24
C ASP A 219 -15.60 4.79 -12.88
N LEU A 220 -16.48 5.75 -12.54
CA LEU A 220 -16.46 6.38 -11.21
C LEU A 220 -16.73 5.37 -10.09
N ILE A 221 -17.72 4.50 -10.27
CA ILE A 221 -18.05 3.44 -9.30
C ILE A 221 -16.86 2.50 -9.15
N GLY A 222 -16.26 2.10 -10.26
CA GLY A 222 -15.10 1.25 -10.26
C GLY A 222 -13.88 1.89 -9.59
N LEU A 223 -13.62 3.17 -9.85
CA LEU A 223 -12.57 3.91 -9.15
C LEU A 223 -12.78 3.94 -7.63
N ILE A 224 -14.02 4.21 -7.19
CA ILE A 224 -14.36 4.19 -5.76
C ILE A 224 -14.11 2.81 -5.17
N ASN A 225 -14.54 1.76 -5.84
CA ASN A 225 -14.36 0.39 -5.38
C ASN A 225 -12.88 -0.01 -5.36
N PHE A 226 -12.10 0.38 -6.37
CA PHE A 226 -10.66 0.19 -6.42
C PHE A 226 -9.95 0.86 -5.25
N ILE A 227 -10.27 2.12 -4.95
CA ILE A 227 -9.74 2.85 -3.78
C ILE A 227 -10.05 2.10 -2.48
N ARG A 228 -11.21 1.48 -2.39
CA ARG A 228 -11.60 0.66 -1.24
C ARG A 228 -10.88 -0.68 -1.16
N GLY A 229 -10.28 -1.14 -2.24
CA GLY A 229 -9.49 -2.38 -2.29
C GLY A 229 -10.11 -3.49 -3.14
N GLU A 230 -11.13 -3.21 -3.95
CA GLU A 230 -11.65 -4.18 -4.91
C GLU A 230 -10.80 -4.24 -6.18
N ASP A 231 -10.76 -5.39 -6.81
CA ASP A 231 -10.22 -5.54 -8.14
C ASP A 231 -11.29 -5.14 -9.18
N TYR A 232 -11.13 -3.92 -9.69
CA TYR A 232 -12.12 -3.38 -10.60
C TYR A 232 -11.81 -3.64 -12.08
N PHE A 233 -10.54 -3.71 -12.44
CA PHE A 233 -10.11 -3.79 -13.84
C PHE A 233 -9.19 -4.98 -14.12
N ASP A 234 -9.42 -6.09 -13.43
CA ASP A 234 -8.63 -7.30 -13.56
C ASP A 234 -7.13 -7.05 -13.29
N TYR A 235 -6.88 -6.50 -12.10
CA TYR A 235 -5.55 -6.07 -11.66
C TYR A 235 -4.53 -7.21 -11.62
N ASP A 236 -4.95 -8.38 -11.17
CA ASP A 236 -4.12 -9.57 -11.07
C ASP A 236 -4.20 -10.47 -12.31
N GLY A 237 -5.17 -10.20 -13.19
CA GLY A 237 -5.32 -10.88 -14.45
C GLY A 237 -5.98 -12.25 -14.39
N ASP A 238 -6.79 -12.49 -13.38
CA ASP A 238 -7.53 -13.74 -13.19
C ASP A 238 -8.93 -13.74 -13.83
N CYS A 239 -9.35 -12.60 -14.41
CA CYS A 239 -10.65 -12.37 -15.02
C CYS A 239 -11.82 -12.37 -14.02
N VAL A 240 -11.58 -12.09 -12.77
CA VAL A 240 -12.60 -11.99 -11.73
C VAL A 240 -12.60 -10.59 -11.16
N LEU A 241 -13.62 -9.81 -11.42
CA LEU A 241 -13.80 -8.45 -10.91
C LEU A 241 -14.65 -8.43 -9.63
N ASN A 242 -14.63 -7.32 -8.92
CA ASN A 242 -15.43 -7.08 -7.71
C ASN A 242 -15.10 -8.04 -6.55
N VAL A 243 -13.88 -8.53 -6.51
CA VAL A 243 -13.28 -9.27 -5.39
C VAL A 243 -12.24 -8.42 -4.69
N PRO A 244 -11.90 -8.68 -3.43
CA PRO A 244 -10.79 -7.99 -2.79
C PRO A 244 -9.49 -8.25 -3.53
N ARG A 245 -8.70 -7.21 -3.80
CA ARG A 245 -7.31 -7.37 -4.23
C ARG A 245 -6.52 -8.06 -3.12
N ASP A 246 -5.48 -8.78 -3.49
CA ASP A 246 -4.62 -9.46 -2.52
C ASP A 246 -3.98 -8.44 -1.54
N LYS A 247 -3.56 -7.29 -2.06
CA LYS A 247 -2.99 -6.20 -1.27
C LYS A 247 -3.54 -4.86 -1.72
N TYR A 248 -3.96 -4.04 -0.78
CA TYR A 248 -4.53 -2.72 -1.05
C TYR A 248 -4.13 -1.64 -0.02
N LEU A 249 -3.07 -1.87 0.72
CA LEU A 249 -2.35 -0.83 1.46
C LEU A 249 -1.24 -0.30 0.57
N GLY A 250 -1.24 1.01 0.32
CA GLY A 250 -0.18 1.67 -0.43
C GLY A 250 1.14 1.72 0.32
N ASP A 251 2.23 1.94 -0.41
CA ASP A 251 3.55 2.01 0.19
C ASP A 251 3.68 3.16 1.18
N VAL A 252 4.34 2.88 2.29
CA VAL A 252 4.74 3.86 3.29
C VAL A 252 6.19 4.23 3.04
N TYR A 253 6.42 5.37 2.35
CA TYR A 253 7.76 5.72 1.87
C TYR A 253 8.52 6.65 2.81
N ASN A 254 7.97 7.83 3.16
CA ASN A 254 8.61 8.80 4.05
C ASN A 254 7.84 9.05 5.35
N SER A 255 6.64 8.52 5.50
CA SER A 255 5.82 8.75 6.67
C SER A 255 6.28 7.88 7.84
N ASP A 256 6.77 8.49 8.90
CA ASP A 256 6.97 7.78 10.16
C ASP A 256 5.63 7.42 10.80
N MET A 257 5.62 6.33 11.56
CA MET A 257 4.45 5.88 12.30
C MET A 257 4.34 6.62 13.64
N LEU A 258 3.18 7.19 13.91
CA LEU A 258 2.87 7.86 15.17
C LEU A 258 1.85 7.06 15.97
N VAL A 259 2.22 6.65 17.18
CA VAL A 259 1.29 6.00 18.11
C VAL A 259 0.66 7.02 19.03
N ILE A 260 -0.67 7.12 19.02
CA ILE A 260 -1.42 7.97 19.92
C ILE A 260 -2.32 7.11 20.81
N GLY A 261 -2.05 7.14 22.08
CA GLY A 261 -2.86 6.51 23.10
C GLY A 261 -3.35 7.52 24.16
N LYS A 262 -3.40 7.14 25.39
CA LYS A 262 -3.71 7.99 26.53
C LYS A 262 -2.81 9.24 26.55
N PRO A 263 -3.35 10.44 26.79
CA PRO A 263 -2.55 11.66 26.98
C PRO A 263 -1.54 11.49 28.11
N SER A 264 -0.29 11.91 27.89
CA SER A 264 0.80 11.67 28.86
C SER A 264 1.79 12.84 28.97
N ALA A 265 1.40 14.04 28.53
CA ALA A 265 2.28 15.19 28.61
C ALA A 265 2.52 15.62 30.07
N GLU A 266 3.72 16.14 30.35
CA GLU A 266 4.11 16.62 31.68
C GLU A 266 3.26 17.81 32.12
N ASP A 267 2.61 17.71 33.27
CA ASP A 267 1.78 18.74 33.91
C ASP A 267 2.31 19.16 35.26
N LYS A 268 3.40 18.56 35.72
CA LYS A 268 4.00 18.94 37.02
C LYS A 268 4.81 20.21 36.87
N PHE A 269 4.44 21.18 37.61
CA PHE A 269 5.15 22.45 37.70
C PHE A 269 6.41 22.29 38.53
N THR A 270 7.52 21.85 37.93
CA THR A 270 8.81 21.71 38.63
C THR A 270 9.86 22.69 38.16
N SER A 271 9.63 23.45 37.10
CA SER A 271 10.55 24.43 36.56
C SER A 271 9.89 25.28 35.46
N ASN A 272 10.58 26.26 34.94
CA ASN A 272 10.20 27.29 33.96
C ASN A 272 9.68 26.81 32.59
N ARG A 273 9.06 25.66 32.49
CA ARG A 273 8.42 25.18 31.23
C ARG A 273 7.00 25.75 31.21
N GLU A 274 6.78 26.75 30.38
CA GLU A 274 5.47 27.40 30.22
C GLU A 274 4.35 26.43 29.91
N GLU A 275 4.61 25.40 29.07
CA GLU A 275 3.60 24.41 28.72
C GLU A 275 3.11 23.56 29.90
N ALA A 276 4.01 23.09 30.75
CA ALA A 276 3.64 22.34 31.95
C ALA A 276 2.83 23.22 32.92
N TYR A 277 3.18 24.50 33.05
CA TYR A 277 2.40 25.46 33.82
C TYR A 277 0.97 25.63 33.28
N TRP A 278 0.83 25.83 31.97
CA TRP A 278 -0.47 25.97 31.32
C TRP A 278 -1.32 24.70 31.44
N ARG A 279 -0.71 23.52 31.36
CA ARG A 279 -1.38 22.24 31.59
C ARG A 279 -1.90 22.17 33.03
N ASN A 280 -1.09 22.53 34.00
CA ASN A 280 -1.46 22.49 35.39
C ASN A 280 -2.64 23.43 35.72
N ILE A 281 -2.58 24.70 35.32
CA ILE A 281 -3.62 25.68 35.63
C ILE A 281 -4.92 25.50 34.83
N ASN A 282 -4.90 24.73 33.72
CA ASN A 282 -6.06 24.42 32.92
C ASN A 282 -6.51 22.97 33.07
N ASP A 283 -6.23 22.35 34.19
CA ASP A 283 -6.76 21.05 34.62
C ASP A 283 -6.52 19.92 33.59
N TYR A 284 -5.30 19.83 33.05
CA TYR A 284 -4.90 18.80 32.12
C TYR A 284 -5.04 17.38 32.71
N GLY A 285 -4.86 17.22 34.03
CA GLY A 285 -5.04 15.96 34.73
C GLY A 285 -6.43 15.36 34.57
N THR A 286 -7.47 16.18 34.53
CA THR A 286 -8.85 15.73 34.24
C THR A 286 -8.96 15.25 32.79
N PHE A 287 -8.33 15.92 31.84
CA PHE A 287 -8.27 15.44 30.44
C PHE A 287 -7.55 14.09 30.32
N VAL A 288 -6.43 13.92 31.00
CA VAL A 288 -5.70 12.63 31.07
C VAL A 288 -6.57 11.52 31.63
N THR A 289 -7.25 11.80 32.75
CA THR A 289 -8.12 10.83 33.42
C THR A 289 -9.34 10.47 32.56
N GLY A 290 -9.96 11.46 31.93
CA GLY A 290 -11.10 11.26 31.03
C GLY A 290 -10.76 10.46 29.78
N ASN A 291 -9.49 10.47 29.37
CA ASN A 291 -8.99 9.73 28.22
C ASN A 291 -8.11 8.50 28.59
N ALA A 292 -8.20 8.04 29.82
CA ALA A 292 -7.36 6.93 30.29
C ALA A 292 -7.59 5.63 29.52
N GLY A 293 -8.81 5.41 29.00
CA GLY A 293 -9.19 4.27 28.18
C GLY A 293 -9.14 4.52 26.67
N ARG A 294 -8.51 5.60 26.22
CA ARG A 294 -8.40 5.88 24.78
C ARG A 294 -7.59 4.79 24.10
N ARG A 295 -8.17 4.23 23.02
CA ARG A 295 -7.51 3.23 22.17
C ARG A 295 -6.15 3.73 21.70
N GLU A 296 -5.13 2.90 21.80
CA GLU A 296 -3.86 3.17 21.16
C GLU A 296 -4.00 2.95 19.66
N THR A 297 -3.71 3.97 18.88
CA THR A 297 -3.90 3.98 17.42
C THR A 297 -2.60 4.42 16.75
N ILE A 298 -2.20 3.70 15.70
CA ILE A 298 -1.06 4.03 14.86
C ILE A 298 -1.57 4.87 13.69
N TYR A 299 -0.99 6.04 13.50
CA TYR A 299 -1.26 6.92 12.37
C TYR A 299 -0.07 6.93 11.43
N VAL A 300 -0.33 6.74 10.15
CA VAL A 300 0.70 6.71 9.11
C VAL A 300 0.11 7.13 7.78
N GLY A 301 0.85 7.88 7.02
CA GLY A 301 0.50 8.25 5.65
C GLY A 301 1.03 7.23 4.66
N ALA A 302 0.30 6.97 3.58
CA ALA A 302 0.68 6.07 2.50
C ALA A 302 0.48 6.71 1.12
N ASN A 303 1.11 6.10 0.12
CA ASN A 303 1.06 6.59 -1.26
C ASN A 303 -0.18 6.12 -2.03
N ASP A 304 -1.09 5.39 -1.40
CA ASP A 304 -2.46 5.21 -1.91
C ASP A 304 -3.35 6.47 -1.74
N GLY A 305 -2.77 7.55 -1.19
CA GLY A 305 -3.44 8.81 -0.98
C GLY A 305 -4.12 8.96 0.37
N MET A 306 -3.89 8.05 1.30
CA MET A 306 -4.59 8.01 2.59
C MET A 306 -3.67 8.26 3.78
N LEU A 307 -4.23 8.91 4.78
CA LEU A 307 -3.79 8.77 6.16
C LEU A 307 -4.54 7.58 6.77
N HIS A 308 -3.82 6.57 7.17
CA HIS A 308 -4.39 5.38 7.82
C HIS A 308 -4.33 5.48 9.34
N ALA A 309 -5.32 4.92 9.99
CA ALA A 309 -5.36 4.71 11.42
C ALA A 309 -5.54 3.21 11.72
N PHE A 310 -4.51 2.59 12.30
CA PHE A 310 -4.54 1.18 12.69
C PHE A 310 -4.66 1.02 14.20
N ASP A 311 -5.41 0.03 14.63
CA ASP A 311 -5.40 -0.37 16.02
C ASP A 311 -4.03 -0.91 16.42
N PHE A 312 -3.48 -0.42 17.52
CA PHE A 312 -2.16 -0.84 17.98
C PHE A 312 -2.13 -2.31 18.45
N GLU A 313 -3.24 -2.80 18.99
CA GLU A 313 -3.25 -4.16 19.56
C GLU A 313 -3.29 -5.24 18.48
N ASP A 314 -4.16 -5.12 17.49
CA ASP A 314 -4.44 -6.17 16.52
C ASP A 314 -4.09 -5.83 15.06
N GLY A 315 -3.71 -4.59 14.77
CA GLY A 315 -3.34 -4.16 13.42
C GLY A 315 -4.51 -3.90 12.47
N TYR A 316 -5.75 -3.94 12.97
CA TYR A 316 -6.94 -3.69 12.16
C TYR A 316 -7.02 -2.21 11.73
N GLU A 317 -7.31 -1.95 10.44
CA GLU A 317 -7.54 -0.58 9.97
C GLU A 317 -8.86 -0.04 10.55
N VAL A 318 -8.75 0.94 11.42
CA VAL A 318 -9.91 1.59 12.05
C VAL A 318 -10.63 2.51 11.07
N TRP A 319 -9.83 3.27 10.30
CA TRP A 319 -10.30 4.14 9.21
C TRP A 319 -9.13 4.63 8.33
N GLY A 320 -9.46 5.07 7.11
CA GLY A 320 -8.61 5.81 6.20
C GLY A 320 -9.19 7.19 5.91
N PHE A 321 -8.34 8.21 5.76
CA PHE A 321 -8.74 9.56 5.37
C PHE A 321 -8.02 10.00 4.12
N ILE A 322 -8.77 10.42 3.11
CA ILE A 322 -8.23 10.99 1.88
C ILE A 322 -8.35 12.51 1.94
N PRO A 323 -7.25 13.25 1.94
CA PRO A 323 -7.29 14.70 1.81
C PRO A 323 -8.00 15.14 0.52
N PRO A 324 -8.92 16.10 0.56
CA PRO A 324 -9.73 16.46 -0.62
C PRO A 324 -8.94 16.83 -1.87
N PHE A 325 -7.77 17.44 -1.70
CA PHE A 325 -6.93 17.87 -2.83
C PHE A 325 -6.14 16.72 -3.47
N LEU A 326 -6.05 15.54 -2.82
CA LEU A 326 -5.44 14.34 -3.41
C LEU A 326 -6.40 13.54 -4.29
N LEU A 327 -7.71 13.70 -4.14
CA LEU A 327 -8.70 12.97 -4.95
C LEU A 327 -8.47 13.10 -6.46
N PRO A 328 -8.15 14.30 -7.03
CA PRO A 328 -7.84 14.41 -8.44
C PRO A 328 -6.61 13.61 -8.89
N GLN A 329 -5.63 13.46 -8.01
CA GLN A 329 -4.42 12.69 -8.30
C GLN A 329 -4.70 11.18 -8.24
N ILE A 330 -5.53 10.76 -7.27
CA ILE A 330 -5.93 9.35 -7.11
C ILE A 330 -6.70 8.85 -8.33
N ALA A 331 -7.48 9.71 -9.00
CA ALA A 331 -8.13 9.35 -10.25
C ALA A 331 -7.13 8.89 -11.35
N GLY A 332 -5.88 9.33 -11.29
CA GLY A 332 -4.82 8.93 -12.19
C GLY A 332 -4.00 7.72 -11.73
N VAL A 333 -4.33 7.10 -10.61
CA VAL A 333 -3.63 5.89 -10.13
C VAL A 333 -3.85 4.73 -11.09
N ILE A 334 -5.08 4.52 -11.52
CA ILE A 334 -5.40 3.52 -12.52
C ILE A 334 -4.95 4.05 -13.89
N ASN A 335 -4.13 3.28 -14.61
CA ASN A 335 -3.61 3.65 -15.92
C ASN A 335 -4.28 2.82 -17.01
N PRO A 336 -5.25 3.39 -17.74
CA PRO A 336 -5.90 2.69 -18.84
C PRO A 336 -4.99 2.58 -20.08
N SER A 337 -3.98 3.42 -20.22
CA SER A 337 -3.10 3.48 -21.39
C SER A 337 -2.04 2.38 -21.38
N PHE A 338 -2.45 1.14 -21.24
CA PHE A 338 -1.51 0.05 -21.32
C PHE A 338 -1.09 -0.24 -22.77
N ASN A 339 0.23 -0.36 -22.97
CA ASN A 339 0.81 -0.55 -24.29
C ASN A 339 0.26 -1.84 -24.93
N GLN A 340 -0.52 -1.67 -26.00
CA GLN A 340 -1.21 -2.70 -26.74
C GLN A 340 -0.29 -3.69 -27.47
N SER A 341 1.02 -3.50 -27.41
CA SER A 341 2.00 -4.27 -28.18
C SER A 341 2.54 -5.49 -27.44
N THR A 342 2.11 -5.78 -26.23
CA THR A 342 2.50 -6.99 -25.52
C THR A 342 1.29 -7.88 -25.27
N PRO A 343 1.41 -9.21 -25.48
CA PRO A 343 0.32 -10.17 -25.31
C PRO A 343 -0.10 -10.40 -23.84
N THR A 344 0.51 -9.73 -22.90
CA THR A 344 0.08 -9.74 -21.51
C THR A 344 -0.82 -8.54 -21.28
N PRO A 345 -2.07 -8.81 -21.06
CA PRO A 345 -3.02 -7.80 -20.73
C PRO A 345 -2.77 -7.44 -19.30
N VAL A 346 -2.98 -6.32 -18.89
CA VAL A 346 -3.40 -6.01 -17.56
C VAL A 346 -3.42 -4.51 -17.46
N GLY A 347 -4.46 -3.97 -16.94
CA GLY A 347 -4.48 -2.63 -16.45
C GLY A 347 -3.27 -2.47 -15.54
N GLY A 348 -2.62 -1.33 -15.61
CA GLY A 348 -1.54 -1.00 -14.70
C GLY A 348 -2.00 0.08 -13.75
N THR A 349 -1.26 0.25 -12.69
CA THR A 349 -1.40 1.40 -11.82
C THR A 349 -0.14 2.26 -11.89
N ASN A 350 -0.29 3.54 -11.60
CA ASN A 350 0.82 4.47 -11.46
C ASN A 350 1.14 4.62 -9.98
N SER A 351 2.42 4.60 -9.64
CA SER A 351 2.84 5.07 -8.33
C SER A 351 2.60 6.58 -8.24
N VAL A 352 1.88 7.02 -7.24
CA VAL A 352 1.63 8.44 -6.95
C VAL A 352 2.19 8.77 -5.57
N TYR A 353 2.49 10.04 -5.35
CA TYR A 353 2.79 10.50 -4.00
C TYR A 353 1.48 10.91 -3.33
N GLY A 354 1.15 10.23 -2.25
CA GLY A 354 -0.04 10.47 -1.47
C GLY A 354 0.22 11.28 -0.20
N VAL A 355 -0.10 10.73 0.95
CA VAL A 355 0.21 11.29 2.26
C VAL A 355 1.62 10.85 2.66
N ASP A 356 2.64 11.56 2.20
CA ASP A 356 4.05 11.13 2.26
C ASP A 356 4.83 11.78 3.44
N GLY A 357 4.16 12.48 4.35
CA GLY A 357 4.80 13.13 5.49
C GLY A 357 4.46 12.50 6.82
N SER A 358 5.38 12.60 7.78
CA SER A 358 5.23 12.03 9.12
C SER A 358 4.19 12.79 9.94
N PRO A 359 3.14 12.14 10.46
CA PRO A 359 2.16 12.78 11.34
C PRO A 359 2.80 13.18 12.67
N VAL A 360 2.31 14.26 13.24
CA VAL A 360 2.71 14.71 14.59
C VAL A 360 1.47 15.03 15.42
N GLN A 361 1.55 14.82 16.73
CA GLN A 361 0.45 15.12 17.64
C GLN A 361 0.87 16.11 18.72
N HIS A 362 -0.11 16.91 19.17
CA HIS A 362 0.03 17.76 20.35
C HIS A 362 -1.30 17.95 21.05
N ASP A 363 -1.27 18.03 22.38
CA ASP A 363 -2.45 18.37 23.16
C ASP A 363 -2.53 19.89 23.35
N ILE A 364 -3.61 20.48 22.89
CA ILE A 364 -3.81 21.93 22.84
C ILE A 364 -5.06 22.32 23.62
N PHE A 365 -4.96 23.41 24.41
CA PHE A 365 -6.10 24.01 25.12
C PHE A 365 -6.76 25.07 24.26
N MET A 366 -7.87 24.75 23.61
CA MET A 366 -8.52 25.62 22.63
C MET A 366 -10.03 25.43 22.61
N ARG A 367 -10.72 26.43 22.03
CA ARG A 367 -12.13 26.24 21.64
C ARG A 367 -12.22 25.47 20.35
N GLY A 368 -12.80 24.28 20.43
CA GLY A 368 -13.07 23.46 19.26
C GLY A 368 -14.36 23.89 18.52
N ILE A 369 -14.73 23.03 17.58
CA ILE A 369 -16.01 23.07 16.90
C ILE A 369 -16.78 21.82 17.35
N SER A 370 -17.99 22.02 17.82
CA SER A 370 -18.88 20.92 18.22
C SER A 370 -19.35 20.13 17.01
N VAL A 371 -19.89 18.95 17.23
CA VAL A 371 -20.41 18.05 16.15
C VAL A 371 -21.45 18.76 15.26
N ASP A 372 -22.25 19.67 15.82
CA ASP A 372 -23.21 20.48 15.09
C ASP A 372 -22.57 21.64 14.29
N GLY A 373 -21.25 21.75 14.27
CA GLY A 373 -20.50 22.79 13.59
C GLY A 373 -20.45 24.13 14.34
N THR A 374 -20.98 24.22 15.55
CA THR A 374 -20.91 25.44 16.36
C THR A 374 -19.57 25.50 17.09
N ARG A 375 -19.10 26.75 17.32
CA ARG A 375 -17.90 26.96 18.14
C ARG A 375 -18.19 26.72 19.59
N GLU A 376 -17.36 25.94 20.28
CA GLU A 376 -17.48 25.72 21.71
C GLU A 376 -17.41 27.04 22.50
N ASN A 377 -18.21 27.17 23.56
CA ASN A 377 -18.29 28.39 24.37
C ASN A 377 -17.03 28.60 25.25
N ALA A 378 -16.39 27.53 25.67
CA ALA A 378 -15.19 27.52 26.47
C ALA A 378 -14.08 26.70 25.84
N PRO A 379 -12.81 27.03 26.09
CA PRO A 379 -11.72 26.17 25.65
C PRO A 379 -11.70 24.87 26.48
N SER A 380 -11.24 23.80 25.85
CA SER A 380 -10.98 22.50 26.48
C SER A 380 -9.74 21.87 25.88
N TRP A 381 -9.17 20.88 26.52
CA TRP A 381 -8.05 20.14 25.98
C TRP A 381 -8.49 19.28 24.79
N LYS A 382 -7.69 19.29 23.76
CA LYS A 382 -7.89 18.52 22.54
C LYS A 382 -6.55 17.95 22.06
N THR A 383 -6.53 16.69 21.69
CA THR A 383 -5.41 16.12 20.94
C THR A 383 -5.55 16.49 19.47
N ILE A 384 -4.61 17.22 18.93
CA ILE A 384 -4.56 17.62 17.52
C ILE A 384 -3.55 16.72 16.81
N LEU A 385 -3.98 16.15 15.69
CA LEU A 385 -3.13 15.44 14.75
C LEU A 385 -2.85 16.37 13.57
N MET A 386 -1.58 16.64 13.30
CA MET A 386 -1.13 17.38 12.13
C MET A 386 -0.41 16.42 11.19
N VAL A 387 -0.80 16.44 9.93
CA VAL A 387 -0.28 15.54 8.91
C VAL A 387 0.26 16.36 7.75
N PRO A 388 1.58 16.47 7.58
CA PRO A 388 2.16 17.03 6.37
C PRO A 388 2.04 16.04 5.23
N TYR A 389 1.92 16.55 4.02
CA TYR A 389 1.70 15.69 2.85
C TYR A 389 2.98 15.40 2.07
N GLY A 390 4.11 15.97 2.48
CA GLY A 390 5.38 15.73 1.82
C GLY A 390 5.30 16.01 0.31
N ARG A 391 5.68 15.05 -0.49
CA ARG A 391 5.65 15.15 -1.96
C ARG A 391 4.24 15.12 -2.54
N GLY A 392 3.26 14.57 -1.84
CA GLY A 392 1.87 14.55 -2.28
C GLY A 392 1.15 15.89 -2.15
N GLY A 393 1.74 16.84 -1.44
CA GLY A 393 1.18 18.17 -1.25
C GLY A 393 1.63 19.23 -2.26
N ALA A 394 2.35 18.85 -3.30
CA ALA A 394 2.92 19.77 -4.29
C ALA A 394 2.02 19.96 -5.51
#